data_a2f97f8c15b245d8d8b0835b65dbf49f
#
_entry.id   a2f97f8c15b245d8d8b0835b65dbf49f
#
_cell.length_a   1.000
_cell.length_b   1.000
_cell.length_c   1.000
_cell.angle_alpha   90.00
_cell.angle_beta   90.00
_cell.angle_gamma   90.00
#
_symmetry.space_group_name_H-M   'P 1'
#
loop_
_entity.id
_entity.type
_entity.pdbx_description
1 polymer ?
#
loop_
_entity_poly.entity_id
_entity_poly.type
_entity_poly.pdbx_seq_one_letter_code
_entity_poly.pdbx_strand_id
1 'polypeptide(L)'
;ADYLKLAGYNYTEKLYDEHHEKHPDWVIYGSETASTVRSRGIYHLPYDTGLLVYDDLQCSDLGNSVVNWGASPFRSFAMDAAAEYSMGQFVWTGFDYIGEPTPYNTKNSYFGIIDTAGFEKDSFWFYKSVWDIAEEESFIHVSPCCWDFNEGQLIDVLVYSDLPFIRLHYCGEMYDGKVIDHLTEDKLCARFTVPFHKNKPLAVRGYLSPDC
;
A
#
# COMPACT_ATOMS: atom_id res chain seq x y z
N ALA A 1 15.03 5.30 -26.14
CA ALA A 1 15.95 5.57 -25.02
C ALA A 1 17.40 5.82 -25.47
N ASP A 2 17.86 5.20 -26.57
CA ASP A 2 19.28 5.26 -27.01
C ASP A 2 19.88 6.67 -27.11
N TYR A 3 19.08 7.65 -27.50
CA TYR A 3 19.55 9.04 -27.62
C TYR A 3 19.52 9.79 -26.28
N LEU A 4 18.49 9.57 -25.48
CA LEU A 4 18.28 10.32 -24.23
C LEU A 4 18.93 9.65 -23.04
N LYS A 5 19.24 8.36 -23.14
CA LYS A 5 19.74 7.54 -22.02
C LYS A 5 18.82 7.57 -20.80
N LEU A 6 17.53 7.79 -21.03
CA LEU A 6 16.48 7.88 -20.04
C LEU A 6 15.33 6.96 -20.45
N ALA A 7 14.97 6.03 -19.59
CA ALA A 7 13.95 5.02 -19.84
C ALA A 7 12.90 5.01 -18.72
N GLY A 8 11.71 5.53 -19.03
CA GLY A 8 10.56 5.48 -18.15
C GLY A 8 9.70 4.24 -18.45
N TYR A 9 9.29 3.54 -17.40
CA TYR A 9 8.53 2.30 -17.49
C TYR A 9 7.15 2.46 -16.86
N ASN A 10 6.11 2.06 -17.61
CA ASN A 10 4.76 1.97 -17.10
C ASN A 10 4.45 0.50 -16.77
N TYR A 11 4.29 0.16 -15.50
CA TYR A 11 3.85 -1.16 -15.00
C TYR A 11 4.69 -2.35 -15.48
N THR A 12 5.97 -2.13 -15.71
CA THR A 12 6.87 -3.16 -16.26
C THR A 12 8.20 -3.22 -15.51
N GLU A 13 8.17 -3.05 -14.20
CA GLU A 13 9.34 -3.10 -13.29
C GLU A 13 10.15 -4.40 -13.48
N LYS A 14 9.47 -5.48 -13.85
CA LYS A 14 10.09 -6.78 -14.14
C LYS A 14 11.13 -6.76 -15.28
N LEU A 15 11.18 -5.70 -16.07
CA LEU A 15 12.14 -5.51 -17.16
C LEU A 15 13.37 -4.69 -16.77
N TYR A 16 13.42 -4.14 -15.56
CA TYR A 16 14.49 -3.25 -15.13
C TYR A 16 15.84 -3.93 -15.22
N ASP A 17 16.02 -5.10 -14.61
CA ASP A 17 17.30 -5.83 -14.59
C ASP A 17 17.77 -6.18 -16.00
N GLU A 18 16.89 -6.76 -16.83
CA GLU A 18 17.21 -7.13 -18.22
C GLU A 18 17.68 -5.94 -19.04
N HIS A 19 17.01 -4.79 -18.88
CA HIS A 19 17.35 -3.61 -19.65
C HIS A 19 18.57 -2.88 -19.09
N HIS A 20 18.79 -2.92 -17.78
CA HIS A 20 19.99 -2.38 -17.17
C HIS A 20 21.25 -3.18 -17.58
N GLU A 21 21.16 -4.52 -17.63
CA GLU A 21 22.25 -5.36 -18.12
C GLU A 21 22.63 -5.05 -19.56
N LYS A 22 21.64 -4.82 -20.43
CA LYS A 22 21.85 -4.49 -21.85
C LYS A 22 22.32 -3.05 -22.07
N HIS A 23 21.89 -2.15 -21.22
CA HIS A 23 22.09 -0.71 -21.33
C HIS A 23 22.47 -0.10 -19.97
N PRO A 24 23.68 -0.40 -19.45
CA PRO A 24 24.10 0.06 -18.12
C PRO A 24 24.27 1.58 -18.01
N ASP A 25 24.25 2.28 -19.12
CA ASP A 25 24.30 3.73 -19.22
C ASP A 25 22.91 4.41 -19.27
N TRP A 26 21.83 3.62 -19.20
CA TRP A 26 20.49 4.19 -19.12
C TRP A 26 20.13 4.52 -17.67
N VAL A 27 19.46 5.66 -17.52
CA VAL A 27 18.76 6.02 -16.29
C VAL A 27 17.36 5.43 -16.38
N ILE A 28 17.05 4.51 -15.47
CA ILE A 28 15.76 3.79 -15.41
C ILE A 28 14.90 4.38 -14.29
N TYR A 29 13.61 4.52 -14.53
CA TYR A 29 12.64 4.92 -13.51
C TYR A 29 11.24 4.41 -13.84
N GLY A 30 10.38 4.24 -12.83
CA GLY A 30 8.97 3.95 -12.99
C GLY A 30 8.20 5.22 -13.33
N SER A 31 7.79 5.41 -14.58
CA SER A 31 7.02 6.57 -15.00
C SER A 31 5.54 6.49 -14.62
N GLU A 32 5.00 5.27 -14.51
CA GLU A 32 3.73 4.94 -13.88
C GLU A 32 3.82 3.58 -13.22
N THR A 33 3.54 3.49 -11.94
CA THR A 33 3.64 2.26 -11.15
C THR A 33 2.39 2.00 -10.32
N ALA A 34 2.25 0.79 -9.78
CA ALA A 34 1.13 0.28 -8.99
C ALA A 34 -0.19 0.20 -9.78
N SER A 35 -0.97 1.28 -9.89
CA SER A 35 -2.30 1.28 -10.53
C SER A 35 -3.32 0.43 -9.75
N THR A 36 -3.49 0.76 -8.48
CA THR A 36 -4.43 0.10 -7.57
C THR A 36 -5.62 1.02 -7.32
N VAL A 37 -6.83 0.47 -7.36
CA VAL A 37 -8.06 1.23 -7.11
C VAL A 37 -8.54 1.05 -5.68
N ARG A 38 -9.04 2.13 -5.06
CA ARG A 38 -9.46 2.16 -3.65
C ARG A 38 -10.58 3.15 -3.42
N SER A 39 -11.55 2.78 -2.60
CA SER A 39 -12.55 3.69 -2.04
C SER A 39 -12.19 3.95 -0.57
N ARG A 40 -11.92 5.21 -0.23
CA ARG A 40 -11.49 5.59 1.11
C ARG A 40 -12.42 5.07 2.20
N GLY A 41 -11.87 4.34 3.17
CA GLY A 41 -12.59 3.82 4.33
C GLY A 41 -13.56 2.68 4.04
N ILE A 42 -13.52 2.08 2.85
CA ILE A 42 -14.31 0.89 2.48
C ILE A 42 -13.40 -0.33 2.55
N TYR A 43 -13.82 -1.35 3.29
CA TYR A 43 -13.00 -2.53 3.53
C TYR A 43 -13.75 -3.80 3.20
N HIS A 44 -13.23 -4.55 2.25
CA HIS A 44 -13.73 -5.86 1.87
C HIS A 44 -12.72 -6.93 2.28
N LEU A 45 -13.14 -7.85 3.12
CA LEU A 45 -12.34 -8.89 3.72
C LEU A 45 -12.74 -10.29 3.23
N PRO A 46 -11.85 -11.28 3.26
CA PRO A 46 -10.44 -11.18 3.68
C PRO A 46 -9.56 -10.47 2.64
N TYR A 47 -8.40 -10.01 3.08
CA TYR A 47 -7.42 -9.30 2.24
C TYR A 47 -7.05 -10.06 0.96
N ASP A 48 -6.89 -11.37 1.05
CA ASP A 48 -6.45 -12.21 -0.07
C ASP A 48 -7.52 -12.41 -1.17
N THR A 49 -8.75 -11.94 -0.96
CA THR A 49 -9.85 -12.05 -1.94
C THR A 49 -9.97 -10.81 -2.83
N GLY A 50 -8.94 -10.02 -3.00
CA GLY A 50 -8.99 -8.75 -3.72
C GLY A 50 -9.70 -8.81 -5.07
N LEU A 51 -10.91 -8.25 -5.15
CA LEU A 51 -11.65 -8.02 -6.39
C LEU A 51 -11.41 -6.60 -6.88
N LEU A 52 -11.48 -6.38 -8.18
CA LEU A 52 -11.34 -5.05 -8.75
C LEU A 52 -12.45 -4.11 -8.27
N VAL A 53 -13.68 -4.62 -8.20
CA VAL A 53 -14.86 -3.92 -7.69
C VAL A 53 -15.80 -4.94 -7.05
N TYR A 54 -16.49 -4.53 -5.99
CA TYR A 54 -17.46 -5.35 -5.25
C TYR A 54 -18.90 -4.98 -5.63
N ASP A 55 -19.89 -5.73 -5.15
CA ASP A 55 -21.31 -5.55 -5.48
C ASP A 55 -21.86 -4.17 -5.08
N ASP A 56 -21.24 -3.52 -4.11
CA ASP A 56 -21.55 -2.14 -3.69
C ASP A 56 -20.94 -1.07 -4.60
N LEU A 57 -20.31 -1.47 -5.71
CA LEU A 57 -19.60 -0.63 -6.66
C LEU A 57 -18.44 0.16 -6.03
N GLN A 58 -17.85 -0.37 -4.96
CA GLN A 58 -16.68 0.17 -4.27
C GLN A 58 -15.46 -0.74 -4.44
N CYS A 59 -14.30 -0.19 -4.15
CA CYS A 59 -13.03 -0.91 -4.13
C CYS A 59 -12.52 -0.97 -2.69
N SER A 60 -11.83 -2.03 -2.31
CA SER A 60 -11.27 -2.14 -0.96
C SER A 60 -10.11 -1.17 -0.76
N ASP A 61 -10.12 -0.40 0.33
CA ASP A 61 -9.02 0.52 0.68
C ASP A 61 -7.75 -0.22 1.16
N LEU A 62 -7.85 -1.53 1.40
CA LEU A 62 -6.70 -2.37 1.77
C LEU A 62 -5.60 -2.46 0.68
N GLY A 63 -5.86 -1.94 -0.54
CA GLY A 63 -4.87 -1.92 -1.61
C GLY A 63 -4.69 -3.24 -2.36
N ASN A 64 -5.65 -4.14 -2.24
CA ASN A 64 -5.68 -5.44 -2.90
C ASN A 64 -6.54 -5.48 -4.17
N SER A 65 -7.16 -4.37 -4.56
CA SER A 65 -7.92 -4.20 -5.81
C SER A 65 -7.00 -3.65 -6.91
N VAL A 66 -6.47 -4.54 -7.75
CA VAL A 66 -5.46 -4.21 -8.77
C VAL A 66 -6.04 -4.41 -10.17
N VAL A 67 -5.81 -3.46 -11.07
CA VAL A 67 -6.17 -3.60 -12.49
C VAL A 67 -5.23 -4.60 -13.19
N ASN A 68 -5.66 -5.14 -14.33
CA ASN A 68 -4.95 -6.22 -15.04
C ASN A 68 -3.56 -5.84 -15.56
N TRP A 69 -3.24 -4.57 -15.71
CA TRP A 69 -1.90 -4.09 -16.09
C TRP A 69 -1.05 -3.63 -14.90
N GLY A 70 -1.67 -3.46 -13.72
CA GLY A 70 -1.02 -2.92 -12.52
C GLY A 70 -0.42 -4.01 -11.63
N ALA A 71 0.16 -3.54 -10.53
CA ALA A 71 0.66 -4.37 -9.44
C ALA A 71 0.19 -3.80 -8.09
N SER A 72 0.27 -4.60 -7.02
CA SER A 72 0.04 -4.06 -5.68
C SER A 72 1.10 -2.99 -5.37
N PRO A 73 0.78 -2.00 -4.51
CA PRO A 73 1.76 -0.99 -4.10
C PRO A 73 2.99 -1.63 -3.45
N PHE A 74 2.79 -2.69 -2.67
CA PHE A 74 3.87 -3.42 -2.00
C PHE A 74 4.84 -4.02 -3.01
N ARG A 75 4.30 -4.76 -3.99
CA ARG A 75 5.13 -5.37 -5.04
C ARG A 75 5.84 -4.33 -5.89
N SER A 76 5.12 -3.32 -6.37
CA SER A 76 5.71 -2.29 -7.22
C SER A 76 6.82 -1.54 -6.50
N PHE A 77 6.61 -1.19 -5.23
CA PHE A 77 7.63 -0.55 -4.42
C PHE A 77 8.84 -1.46 -4.16
N ALA A 78 8.61 -2.71 -3.76
CA ALA A 78 9.70 -3.65 -3.47
C ALA A 78 10.58 -3.93 -4.69
N MET A 79 9.97 -4.04 -5.89
CA MET A 79 10.72 -4.25 -7.14
C MET A 79 11.58 -3.04 -7.50
N ASP A 80 11.05 -1.83 -7.34
CA ASP A 80 11.81 -0.60 -7.59
C ASP A 80 12.94 -0.41 -6.57
N ALA A 81 12.66 -0.63 -5.29
CA ALA A 81 13.65 -0.53 -4.21
C ALA A 81 14.79 -1.55 -4.33
N ALA A 82 14.52 -2.73 -4.89
CA ALA A 82 15.55 -3.74 -5.17
C ALA A 82 16.49 -3.36 -6.33
N ALA A 83 16.07 -2.47 -7.20
CA ALA A 83 16.83 -1.99 -8.34
C ALA A 83 17.66 -0.76 -7.94
N GLU A 84 18.83 -0.96 -7.33
CA GLU A 84 19.71 0.12 -6.83
C GLU A 84 20.09 1.17 -7.90
N TYR A 85 19.98 0.82 -9.18
CA TYR A 85 20.20 1.70 -10.33
C TYR A 85 18.95 2.48 -10.75
N SER A 86 17.78 2.22 -10.15
CA SER A 86 16.55 2.98 -10.42
C SER A 86 16.64 4.38 -9.83
N MET A 87 16.11 5.36 -10.56
CA MET A 87 15.89 6.72 -10.03
C MET A 87 14.69 6.81 -9.09
N GLY A 88 13.92 5.74 -8.95
CA GLY A 88 12.66 5.72 -8.21
C GLY A 88 11.43 5.68 -9.12
N GLN A 89 10.26 5.91 -8.53
CA GLN A 89 9.00 5.67 -9.21
C GLN A 89 7.97 6.80 -9.01
N PHE A 90 7.13 6.97 -10.04
CA PHE A 90 5.92 7.79 -9.98
C PHE A 90 4.71 6.87 -9.89
N VAL A 91 3.94 7.01 -8.83
CA VAL A 91 2.76 6.19 -8.58
C VAL A 91 1.58 6.70 -9.41
N TRP A 92 0.85 5.80 -10.08
CA TRP A 92 -0.45 6.11 -10.63
C TRP A 92 -1.54 5.80 -9.60
N THR A 93 -2.13 6.82 -8.92
CA THR A 93 -1.83 8.24 -9.08
C THR A 93 -2.00 8.97 -7.74
N GLY A 94 -1.62 10.25 -7.66
CA GLY A 94 -1.72 11.04 -6.43
C GLY A 94 -3.15 11.27 -5.96
N PHE A 95 -4.06 11.61 -6.88
CA PHE A 95 -5.45 11.96 -6.56
C PHE A 95 -6.44 11.13 -7.38
N ASP A 96 -7.61 10.83 -6.78
CA ASP A 96 -8.77 10.40 -7.56
C ASP A 96 -9.19 11.50 -8.54
N TYR A 97 -9.75 11.13 -9.67
CA TYR A 97 -10.16 12.09 -10.67
C TYR A 97 -11.51 11.77 -11.30
N ILE A 98 -12.20 12.81 -11.77
CA ILE A 98 -13.50 12.72 -12.45
C ILE A 98 -13.23 12.44 -13.94
N GLY A 99 -14.07 11.62 -14.52
CA GLY A 99 -13.90 11.11 -15.89
C GLY A 99 -13.10 9.82 -15.92
N GLU A 100 -13.18 9.09 -17.01
CA GLU A 100 -12.52 7.79 -17.19
C GLU A 100 -12.68 6.84 -15.98
N PRO A 101 -13.93 6.56 -15.54
CA PRO A 101 -14.13 5.84 -14.30
C PRO A 101 -13.46 4.48 -14.33
N THR A 102 -12.69 4.21 -13.28
CA THR A 102 -12.06 2.92 -13.05
C THR A 102 -12.25 2.53 -11.58
N PRO A 103 -12.94 1.42 -11.31
CA PRO A 103 -13.62 0.50 -12.27
C PRO A 103 -14.72 1.19 -13.09
N TYR A 104 -15.06 0.64 -14.27
CA TYR A 104 -15.99 1.27 -15.23
C TYR A 104 -17.36 1.64 -14.64
N ASN A 105 -17.86 0.84 -13.72
CA ASN A 105 -19.19 1.06 -13.10
C ASN A 105 -19.16 2.06 -11.93
N THR A 106 -18.03 2.65 -11.61
CA THR A 106 -17.89 3.65 -10.54
C THR A 106 -18.14 5.06 -11.05
N LYS A 107 -18.29 6.03 -10.15
CA LYS A 107 -18.57 7.42 -10.52
C LYS A 107 -17.32 8.23 -10.91
N ASN A 108 -16.15 7.78 -10.54
CA ASN A 108 -14.85 8.41 -10.82
C ASN A 108 -13.73 7.36 -10.85
N SER A 109 -12.54 7.76 -11.24
CA SER A 109 -11.35 6.90 -11.19
C SER A 109 -10.80 6.85 -9.78
N TYR A 110 -10.69 5.65 -9.20
CA TYR A 110 -10.33 5.41 -7.80
C TYR A 110 -8.83 5.08 -7.60
N PHE A 111 -7.97 5.51 -8.50
CA PHE A 111 -6.52 5.23 -8.43
C PHE A 111 -5.77 6.08 -7.41
N GLY A 112 -6.33 7.21 -6.97
CA GLY A 112 -5.66 8.15 -6.07
C GLY A 112 -5.22 7.54 -4.74
N ILE A 113 -4.09 7.99 -4.22
CA ILE A 113 -3.72 7.79 -2.82
C ILE A 113 -4.44 8.79 -1.90
N ILE A 114 -4.99 9.85 -2.51
CA ILE A 114 -5.86 10.87 -1.91
C ILE A 114 -7.18 10.89 -2.70
N ASP A 115 -8.31 11.03 -2.01
CA ASP A 115 -9.61 11.08 -2.67
C ASP A 115 -9.91 12.44 -3.31
N THR A 116 -11.03 12.55 -4.05
CA THR A 116 -11.44 13.80 -4.71
C THR A 116 -11.77 14.95 -3.74
N ALA A 117 -11.96 14.67 -2.47
CA ALA A 117 -12.22 15.67 -1.42
C ALA A 117 -10.93 16.11 -0.70
N GLY A 118 -9.77 15.52 -1.06
CA GLY A 118 -8.47 15.84 -0.48
C GLY A 118 -8.12 15.06 0.78
N PHE A 119 -8.83 13.95 1.06
CA PHE A 119 -8.54 13.12 2.22
C PHE A 119 -7.67 11.91 1.83
N GLU A 120 -6.71 11.59 2.69
CA GLU A 120 -5.79 10.47 2.54
C GLU A 120 -6.55 9.14 2.61
N LYS A 121 -6.20 8.21 1.71
CA LYS A 121 -6.56 6.80 1.77
C LYS A 121 -5.47 6.02 2.50
N ASP A 122 -5.72 4.75 2.83
CA ASP A 122 -4.71 3.93 3.52
C ASP A 122 -3.38 3.81 2.75
N SER A 123 -3.42 3.87 1.42
CA SER A 123 -2.23 3.89 0.60
C SER A 123 -1.34 5.13 0.75
N PHE A 124 -1.89 6.27 1.11
CA PHE A 124 -1.08 7.45 1.45
C PHE A 124 -0.13 7.12 2.62
N TRP A 125 -0.64 6.48 3.65
CA TRP A 125 0.12 6.11 4.84
C TRP A 125 1.13 5.00 4.55
N PHE A 126 0.82 4.09 3.61
CA PHE A 126 1.80 3.14 3.10
C PHE A 126 2.98 3.87 2.45
N TYR A 127 2.74 4.75 1.48
CA TYR A 127 3.82 5.46 0.80
C TYR A 127 4.58 6.39 1.76
N LYS A 128 3.90 7.03 2.70
CA LYS A 128 4.54 7.82 3.76
C LYS A 128 5.50 6.95 4.59
N SER A 129 5.16 5.68 4.86
CA SER A 129 6.01 4.80 5.66
C SER A 129 7.28 4.32 4.95
N VAL A 130 7.25 4.24 3.61
CA VAL A 130 8.36 3.68 2.81
C VAL A 130 9.19 4.75 2.09
N TRP A 131 8.64 5.93 1.86
CA TRP A 131 9.39 7.07 1.37
C TRP A 131 10.00 7.78 2.57
N ASP A 132 11.31 8.00 2.53
CA ASP A 132 12.04 8.70 3.59
C ASP A 132 11.63 10.18 3.63
N ILE A 133 10.49 10.44 4.24
CA ILE A 133 10.01 11.78 4.53
C ILE A 133 10.56 12.11 5.92
N ALA A 134 11.60 12.92 5.97
CA ALA A 134 12.18 13.41 7.23
C ALA A 134 11.12 14.19 8.02
N GLU A 135 10.40 13.51 8.89
CA GLU A 135 9.49 14.12 9.86
C GLU A 135 10.11 14.07 11.26
N GLU A 136 9.77 15.07 12.08
CA GLU A 136 10.29 15.16 13.46
C GLU A 136 9.68 14.09 14.37
N GLU A 137 8.52 13.52 14.00
CA GLU A 137 7.77 12.55 14.82
C GLU A 137 7.42 11.29 14.03
N SER A 138 7.69 10.13 14.64
CA SER A 138 7.26 8.84 14.11
C SER A 138 5.73 8.70 14.13
N PHE A 139 5.17 7.93 13.20
CA PHE A 139 3.75 7.73 13.08
C PHE A 139 3.34 6.25 13.06
N ILE A 140 2.07 6.00 13.36
CA ILE A 140 1.41 4.70 13.20
C ILE A 140 0.04 4.94 12.57
N HIS A 141 -0.23 4.31 11.45
CA HIS A 141 -1.55 4.26 10.83
C HIS A 141 -2.09 2.83 10.83
N VAL A 142 -3.34 2.66 11.26
CA VAL A 142 -3.99 1.35 11.37
C VAL A 142 -5.12 1.25 10.36
N SER A 143 -5.07 0.27 9.49
CA SER A 143 -6.11 -0.08 8.53
C SER A 143 -6.72 -1.44 8.90
N PRO A 144 -8.05 -1.59 8.91
CA PRO A 144 -9.10 -0.58 8.65
C PRO A 144 -9.15 0.55 9.67
N CYS A 145 -9.44 1.77 9.21
CA CYS A 145 -9.68 2.91 10.11
C CYS A 145 -11.11 2.94 10.66
N CYS A 146 -12.05 2.25 10.02
CA CYS A 146 -13.46 2.14 10.41
C CYS A 146 -13.80 0.68 10.73
N TRP A 147 -14.38 0.44 11.90
CA TRP A 147 -14.65 -0.91 12.41
C TRP A 147 -16.17 -1.13 12.58
N ASP A 148 -16.85 -1.41 11.47
CA ASP A 148 -18.26 -1.80 11.43
C ASP A 148 -18.37 -3.20 10.81
N PHE A 149 -18.05 -4.21 11.62
CA PHE A 149 -18.01 -5.61 11.22
C PHE A 149 -18.94 -6.46 12.04
N ASN A 150 -19.21 -7.70 11.60
CA ASN A 150 -19.99 -8.67 12.35
C ASN A 150 -19.19 -9.25 13.52
N GLU A 151 -19.84 -9.49 14.65
CA GLU A 151 -19.20 -10.12 15.83
C GLU A 151 -18.53 -11.44 15.44
N GLY A 152 -17.27 -11.60 15.80
CA GLY A 152 -16.44 -12.77 15.47
C GLY A 152 -15.89 -12.81 14.04
N GLN A 153 -16.21 -11.85 13.19
CA GLN A 153 -15.62 -11.75 11.84
C GLN A 153 -14.10 -11.57 11.93
N LEU A 154 -13.35 -12.32 11.14
CA LEU A 154 -11.89 -12.14 11.06
C LEU A 154 -11.56 -10.88 10.26
N ILE A 155 -10.77 -10.01 10.86
CA ILE A 155 -10.34 -8.73 10.31
C ILE A 155 -8.83 -8.78 10.08
N ASP A 156 -8.42 -8.52 8.85
CA ASP A 156 -7.02 -8.27 8.53
C ASP A 156 -6.68 -6.82 8.89
N VAL A 157 -5.76 -6.67 9.83
CA VAL A 157 -5.27 -5.38 10.31
C VAL A 157 -3.88 -5.14 9.73
N LEU A 158 -3.76 -4.10 8.91
CA LEU A 158 -2.49 -3.64 8.36
C LEU A 158 -2.04 -2.40 9.14
N VAL A 159 -0.78 -2.37 9.50
CA VAL A 159 -0.20 -1.24 10.22
C VAL A 159 0.97 -0.67 9.41
N TYR A 160 0.84 0.57 9.02
CA TYR A 160 1.88 1.34 8.32
C TYR A 160 2.61 2.23 9.33
N SER A 161 3.92 2.19 9.34
CA SER A 161 4.74 2.96 10.26
C SER A 161 6.17 3.08 9.74
N ASP A 162 6.85 4.15 10.10
CA ASP A 162 8.30 4.32 9.99
C ASP A 162 9.08 3.56 11.06
N LEU A 163 8.38 3.05 12.10
CA LEU A 163 9.00 2.28 13.18
C LEU A 163 9.20 0.80 12.77
N PRO A 164 10.37 0.20 13.05
CA PRO A 164 10.74 -1.11 12.54
C PRO A 164 10.06 -2.29 13.26
N PHE A 165 9.38 -2.07 14.38
CA PHE A 165 8.75 -3.16 15.12
C PHE A 165 7.39 -2.75 15.70
N ILE A 166 6.36 -3.56 15.43
CA ILE A 166 4.97 -3.29 15.82
C ILE A 166 4.43 -4.41 16.70
N ARG A 167 3.77 -4.02 17.80
CA ARG A 167 2.96 -4.93 18.63
C ARG A 167 1.50 -4.50 18.63
N LEU A 168 0.61 -5.49 18.59
CA LEU A 168 -0.83 -5.30 18.66
C LEU A 168 -1.36 -5.91 19.96
N HIS A 169 -2.20 -5.16 20.66
CA HIS A 169 -2.93 -5.58 21.85
C HIS A 169 -4.43 -5.49 21.56
N TYR A 170 -5.13 -6.60 21.75
CA TYR A 170 -6.57 -6.64 21.51
C TYR A 170 -7.25 -7.66 22.44
N CYS A 171 -8.38 -7.28 23.03
CA CYS A 171 -9.16 -8.14 23.95
C CYS A 171 -8.39 -8.70 25.13
N GLY A 172 -7.36 -8.00 25.61
CA GLY A 172 -6.51 -8.45 26.72
C GLY A 172 -5.37 -9.39 26.31
N GLU A 173 -5.26 -9.70 25.03
CA GLU A 173 -4.18 -10.51 24.45
C GLU A 173 -3.16 -9.61 23.76
N MET A 174 -1.90 -10.04 23.83
CA MET A 174 -0.81 -9.44 23.05
C MET A 174 -0.47 -10.39 21.91
N TYR A 175 -0.60 -9.88 20.69
CA TYR A 175 -0.23 -10.62 19.49
C TYR A 175 1.28 -10.56 19.26
N ASP A 176 1.83 -11.61 18.64
CA ASP A 176 3.26 -11.67 18.31
C ASP A 176 3.67 -10.42 17.52
N GLY A 177 4.77 -9.81 17.95
CA GLY A 177 5.29 -8.62 17.30
C GLY A 177 5.70 -8.86 15.85
N LYS A 178 5.54 -7.85 15.01
CA LYS A 178 5.89 -7.89 13.58
C LYS A 178 7.01 -6.90 13.28
N VAL A 179 7.99 -7.37 12.52
CA VAL A 179 9.06 -6.52 11.97
C VAL A 179 8.57 -5.88 10.69
N ILE A 180 8.76 -4.58 10.57
CA ILE A 180 8.66 -3.85 9.31
C ILE A 180 10.07 -3.73 8.74
N ASP A 181 10.22 -4.19 7.50
CA ASP A 181 11.44 -4.10 6.73
C ASP A 181 11.07 -3.46 5.38
N HIS A 182 11.42 -2.22 5.20
CA HIS A 182 11.04 -1.43 4.02
C HIS A 182 11.70 -1.89 2.70
N LEU A 183 12.33 -3.05 2.68
CA LEU A 183 12.96 -3.65 1.50
C LEU A 183 12.27 -4.94 1.03
N THR A 184 11.52 -5.61 1.91
CA THR A 184 10.92 -6.91 1.62
C THR A 184 9.41 -6.78 1.46
N GLU A 185 8.84 -7.19 0.32
CA GLU A 185 7.41 -7.05 -0.02
C GLU A 185 6.48 -7.47 1.12
N ASP A 186 6.72 -8.63 1.72
CA ASP A 186 5.88 -9.18 2.80
C ASP A 186 6.03 -8.47 4.15
N LYS A 187 7.02 -7.58 4.27
CA LYS A 187 7.36 -6.86 5.50
C LYS A 187 7.25 -5.34 5.38
N LEU A 188 6.69 -4.83 4.30
CA LEU A 188 6.47 -3.39 4.11
C LEU A 188 5.41 -2.81 5.05
N CYS A 189 4.63 -3.66 5.70
CA CYS A 189 3.72 -3.32 6.79
C CYS A 189 3.62 -4.46 7.79
N ALA A 190 3.19 -4.16 9.02
CA ALA A 190 2.83 -5.21 9.97
C ALA A 190 1.40 -5.68 9.72
N ARG A 191 1.19 -6.99 9.57
CA ARG A 191 -0.13 -7.58 9.32
C ARG A 191 -0.53 -8.50 10.46
N PHE A 192 -1.76 -8.34 10.94
CA PHE A 192 -2.39 -9.18 11.96
C PHE A 192 -3.78 -9.61 11.48
N THR A 193 -4.27 -10.75 11.93
CA THR A 193 -5.66 -11.16 11.74
C THR A 193 -6.29 -11.37 13.10
N VAL A 194 -7.39 -10.66 13.38
CA VAL A 194 -8.06 -10.69 14.69
C VAL A 194 -9.57 -10.89 14.53
N PRO A 195 -10.25 -11.59 15.45
CA PRO A 195 -11.71 -11.64 15.46
C PRO A 195 -12.28 -10.30 15.94
N PHE A 196 -13.26 -9.74 15.22
CA PHE A 196 -13.93 -8.53 15.67
C PHE A 196 -14.78 -8.77 16.93
N HIS A 197 -14.63 -7.91 17.91
CA HIS A 197 -15.49 -7.87 19.10
C HIS A 197 -15.99 -6.45 19.35
N LYS A 198 -17.31 -6.32 19.39
CA LYS A 198 -17.97 -5.01 19.58
C LYS A 198 -17.52 -4.35 20.89
N ASN A 199 -17.23 -3.04 20.81
CA ASN A 199 -16.81 -2.23 21.95
C ASN A 199 -15.50 -2.68 22.63
N LYS A 200 -14.65 -3.41 21.92
CA LYS A 200 -13.32 -3.75 22.39
C LYS A 200 -12.28 -2.86 21.71
N PRO A 201 -11.48 -2.11 22.49
CA PRO A 201 -10.42 -1.29 21.90
C PRO A 201 -9.27 -2.16 21.37
N LEU A 202 -8.74 -1.76 20.24
CA LEU A 202 -7.50 -2.25 19.70
C LEU A 202 -6.41 -1.21 19.97
N ALA A 203 -5.25 -1.63 20.44
CA ALA A 203 -4.10 -0.77 20.66
C ALA A 203 -2.89 -1.29 19.86
N VAL A 204 -2.27 -0.39 19.13
CA VAL A 204 -1.04 -0.67 18.38
C VAL A 204 0.09 0.15 18.97
N ARG A 205 1.26 -0.44 19.10
CA ARG A 205 2.48 0.22 19.59
C ARG A 205 3.64 -0.07 18.65
N GLY A 206 4.39 0.97 18.34
CA GLY A 206 5.63 0.88 17.57
C GLY A 206 6.85 1.03 18.46
N TYR A 207 7.94 0.37 18.09
CA TYR A 207 9.19 0.34 18.82
C TYR A 207 10.39 0.44 17.87
N LEU A 208 11.50 0.97 18.37
CA LEU A 208 12.76 1.04 17.62
C LEU A 208 13.47 -0.33 17.51
N SER A 209 13.13 -1.27 18.39
CA SER A 209 13.62 -2.64 18.33
C SER A 209 12.66 -3.62 19.01
N PRO A 210 12.77 -4.94 18.72
CA PRO A 210 11.96 -5.96 19.40
C PRO A 210 12.17 -6.05 20.93
N ASP A 211 13.32 -5.57 21.40
CA ASP A 211 13.76 -5.68 22.81
C ASP A 211 13.35 -4.47 23.68
N CYS A 212 12.61 -3.52 23.09
CA CYS A 212 12.15 -2.30 23.78
C CYS A 212 10.82 -2.49 24.52
#